data_56d0dd8f657ba6df7d50559e2e6091b1
#
_entry.id   56d0dd8f657ba6df7d50559e2e6091b1
#
_cell.length_a   1.000
_cell.length_b   1.000
_cell.length_c   1.000
_cell.angle_alpha   90.00
_cell.angle_beta   90.00
_cell.angle_gamma   90.00
#
_symmetry.space_group_name_H-M   'P 1'
#
loop_
_entity.id
_entity.type
_entity.pdbx_description
1 polymer ?
#
loop_
_entity_poly.entity_id
_entity_poly.type
_entity_poly.pdbx_seq_one_letter_code
_entity_poly.pdbx_strand_id
1 'polypeptide(L)'
;MSAVAENLLRSKVVAALAWPHRVDRYLELVNPMWAADDVRARVIDVHRENPASDGAQVATITLQPTNTWLGHMAGQHVTVGLEVPGSSRLTRTFSISSAASGPGEQFTLTIRANEDGEVSKRLVNAEVGQLLHLGQAEGEFVLPGTPATPSPHPILMITGGSGITPAMSMLRTLLRDGYDGHAGRKVVFLHYARSPEDQIFAAELAQIATADNGVAVHLFYGEQLFSQSALQAVVPRYAHMATYACGPQGLIELVQAAFADSDQLHVEYFKLPSHACGEACGSIRFAASDLEVANSGAPILAQAEAAGLTPESGCRMGICFSCVAHKADGRVRNVLTGAESDLPDEEIRICVSAPLGNCTINL
;
A
#
# COMPACT_ATOMS: atom_id res chain seq x y z
N MET A 1 13.09 7.10 -25.18
CA MET A 1 12.50 7.68 -26.43
C MET A 1 12.57 9.20 -26.35
N SER A 2 12.49 9.94 -27.44
CA SER A 2 12.43 11.41 -27.35
C SER A 2 11.00 11.85 -26.99
N ALA A 3 10.84 13.01 -26.33
CA ALA A 3 9.52 13.56 -25.96
C ALA A 3 8.58 13.75 -27.17
N VAL A 4 9.13 13.99 -28.36
CA VAL A 4 8.37 14.08 -29.61
C VAL A 4 7.78 12.73 -30.02
N ALA A 5 8.56 11.64 -29.87
CA ALA A 5 8.09 10.29 -30.18
C ALA A 5 7.00 9.83 -29.18
N GLU A 6 7.11 10.19 -27.93
CA GLU A 6 6.10 9.88 -26.90
C GLU A 6 4.77 10.58 -27.17
N ASN A 7 4.80 11.89 -27.51
CA ASN A 7 3.59 12.62 -27.86
C ASN A 7 2.93 12.08 -29.13
N LEU A 8 3.73 11.63 -30.12
CA LEU A 8 3.20 11.02 -31.33
C LEU A 8 2.48 9.69 -31.03
N LEU A 9 3.08 8.82 -30.19
CA LEU A 9 2.51 7.53 -29.82
C LEU A 9 1.18 7.67 -29.05
N ARG A 10 1.00 8.74 -28.28
CA ARG A 10 -0.24 9.07 -27.56
C ARG A 10 -1.29 9.76 -28.44
N SER A 11 -0.99 10.04 -29.72
CA SER A 11 -1.94 10.73 -30.61
C SER A 11 -3.14 9.83 -30.95
N LYS A 12 -4.33 10.46 -31.12
CA LYS A 12 -5.56 9.76 -31.55
C LYS A 12 -5.40 9.02 -32.87
N VAL A 13 -4.53 9.51 -33.76
CA VAL A 13 -4.25 8.91 -35.06
C VAL A 13 -3.52 7.57 -34.88
N VAL A 14 -2.48 7.54 -34.07
CA VAL A 14 -1.73 6.31 -33.79
C VAL A 14 -2.60 5.30 -33.03
N ALA A 15 -3.41 5.76 -32.07
CA ALA A 15 -4.37 4.92 -31.36
C ALA A 15 -5.40 4.28 -32.31
N ALA A 16 -5.90 5.04 -33.30
CA ALA A 16 -6.84 4.53 -34.29
C ALA A 16 -6.19 3.49 -35.23
N LEU A 17 -4.92 3.67 -35.59
CA LEU A 17 -4.16 2.70 -36.40
C LEU A 17 -3.83 1.41 -35.64
N ALA A 18 -3.73 1.48 -34.31
CA ALA A 18 -3.46 0.33 -33.45
C ALA A 18 -4.70 -0.53 -33.14
N TRP A 19 -5.92 -0.04 -33.46
CA TRP A 19 -7.17 -0.77 -33.21
C TRP A 19 -7.16 -2.19 -33.82
N PRO A 20 -7.62 -3.24 -33.14
CA PRO A 20 -8.39 -3.23 -31.87
C PRO A 20 -7.52 -3.24 -30.59
N HIS A 21 -6.20 -3.21 -30.68
CA HIS A 21 -5.30 -3.25 -29.54
C HIS A 21 -4.82 -1.85 -29.16
N ARG A 22 -4.30 -1.72 -27.95
CA ARG A 22 -3.60 -0.50 -27.51
C ARG A 22 -2.21 -0.42 -28.14
N VAL A 23 -1.69 0.78 -28.33
CA VAL A 23 -0.32 1.02 -28.87
C VAL A 23 0.74 0.28 -28.06
N ASP A 24 0.57 0.21 -26.76
CA ASP A 24 1.47 -0.49 -25.82
C ASP A 24 1.67 -1.95 -26.16
N ARG A 25 0.62 -2.62 -26.68
CA ARG A 25 0.73 -4.02 -27.10
C ARG A 25 1.74 -4.24 -28.23
N TYR A 26 1.85 -3.31 -29.15
CA TYR A 26 2.80 -3.37 -30.25
C TYR A 26 4.21 -2.95 -29.82
N LEU A 27 4.30 -1.96 -28.94
CA LEU A 27 5.59 -1.53 -28.38
C LEU A 27 6.23 -2.64 -27.57
N GLU A 28 5.44 -3.36 -26.77
CA GLU A 28 5.87 -4.47 -25.96
C GLU A 28 6.48 -5.63 -26.77
N LEU A 29 5.92 -5.92 -27.96
CA LEU A 29 6.45 -6.94 -28.88
C LEU A 29 7.85 -6.60 -29.39
N VAL A 30 8.19 -5.29 -29.50
CA VAL A 30 9.52 -4.82 -29.94
C VAL A 30 10.47 -4.74 -28.75
N ASN A 31 10.05 -4.11 -27.68
CA ASN A 31 10.82 -4.02 -26.42
C ASN A 31 9.82 -3.89 -25.26
N PRO A 32 9.80 -4.84 -24.33
CA PRO A 32 8.88 -4.83 -23.20
C PRO A 32 8.98 -3.61 -22.29
N MET A 33 10.10 -2.87 -22.35
CA MET A 33 10.30 -1.62 -21.60
C MET A 33 9.87 -0.37 -22.37
N TRP A 34 9.34 -0.49 -23.59
CA TRP A 34 8.73 0.61 -24.30
C TRP A 34 7.25 0.70 -24.02
N ALA A 35 6.80 1.84 -23.55
CA ALA A 35 5.40 2.09 -23.22
C ALA A 35 4.99 3.51 -23.67
N ALA A 36 3.73 3.63 -24.09
CA ALA A 36 3.09 4.91 -24.36
C ALA A 36 2.28 5.38 -23.14
N ASP A 37 1.51 4.48 -22.53
CA ASP A 37 0.62 4.77 -21.40
C ASP A 37 0.80 3.76 -20.25
N ASP A 38 1.01 2.47 -20.55
CA ASP A 38 1.16 1.44 -19.54
C ASP A 38 2.44 1.65 -18.70
N VAL A 39 2.36 1.34 -17.43
CA VAL A 39 3.54 1.28 -16.56
C VAL A 39 3.94 -0.16 -16.36
N ARG A 40 5.19 -0.44 -16.69
CA ARG A 40 5.84 -1.73 -16.43
C ARG A 40 7.16 -1.50 -15.73
N ALA A 41 7.66 -2.51 -15.02
CA ALA A 41 8.99 -2.47 -14.48
C ALA A 41 9.72 -3.79 -14.69
N ARG A 42 11.04 -3.70 -14.80
CA ARG A 42 11.94 -4.85 -14.80
C ARG A 42 12.56 -4.98 -13.43
N VAL A 43 12.53 -6.18 -12.86
CA VAL A 43 13.29 -6.52 -11.66
C VAL A 43 14.78 -6.47 -12.02
N ILE A 44 15.55 -5.66 -11.31
CA ILE A 44 17.00 -5.50 -11.54
C ILE A 44 17.85 -6.05 -10.39
N ASP A 45 17.26 -6.20 -9.19
CA ASP A 45 17.91 -6.82 -8.03
C ASP A 45 16.86 -7.43 -7.10
N VAL A 46 17.26 -8.48 -6.36
CA VAL A 46 16.45 -9.13 -5.33
C VAL A 46 17.33 -9.44 -4.12
N HIS A 47 17.06 -8.77 -3.01
CA HIS A 47 17.74 -8.94 -1.74
C HIS A 47 16.87 -9.62 -0.70
N ARG A 48 17.36 -10.66 -0.01
CA ARG A 48 16.67 -11.32 1.11
C ARG A 48 16.91 -10.55 2.40
N GLU A 49 15.86 -10.07 3.03
CA GLU A 49 15.94 -9.28 4.26
C GLU A 49 16.14 -10.13 5.53
N ASN A 50 15.57 -11.34 5.55
CA ASN A 50 15.55 -12.20 6.73
C ASN A 50 15.95 -13.66 6.41
N PRO A 51 17.16 -13.92 5.86
CA PRO A 51 17.57 -15.26 5.42
C PRO A 51 17.69 -16.28 6.56
N ALA A 52 17.86 -15.83 7.80
CA ALA A 52 18.01 -16.67 8.99
C ALA A 52 16.67 -16.92 9.75
N SER A 53 15.57 -16.29 9.32
CA SER A 53 14.26 -16.44 9.97
C SER A 53 13.57 -17.72 9.51
N ASP A 54 12.98 -18.47 10.47
CA ASP A 54 12.04 -19.57 10.20
C ASP A 54 10.63 -19.05 9.87
N GLY A 55 10.44 -17.73 9.93
CA GLY A 55 9.17 -17.08 9.64
C GLY A 55 8.91 -16.88 8.15
N ALA A 56 7.93 -16.05 7.83
CA ALA A 56 7.61 -15.73 6.44
C ALA A 56 8.79 -15.02 5.75
N GLN A 57 9.14 -15.47 4.55
CA GLN A 57 10.20 -14.87 3.75
C GLN A 57 9.92 -13.40 3.45
N VAL A 58 10.95 -12.57 3.53
CA VAL A 58 10.91 -11.15 3.16
C VAL A 58 12.01 -10.87 2.14
N ALA A 59 11.65 -10.18 1.07
CA ALA A 59 12.61 -9.75 0.06
C ALA A 59 12.35 -8.30 -0.36
N THR A 60 13.43 -7.58 -0.58
CA THR A 60 13.43 -6.28 -1.25
C THR A 60 13.77 -6.50 -2.72
N ILE A 61 12.85 -6.09 -3.60
CA ILE A 61 13.06 -6.10 -5.05
C ILE A 61 13.31 -4.68 -5.52
N THR A 62 14.34 -4.50 -6.34
CA THR A 62 14.64 -3.23 -7.00
C THR A 62 14.07 -3.25 -8.41
N LEU A 63 13.31 -2.23 -8.74
CA LEU A 63 12.56 -2.12 -9.98
C LEU A 63 13.08 -0.96 -10.83
N GLN A 64 13.34 -1.25 -12.12
CA GLN A 64 13.54 -0.24 -13.15
C GLN A 64 12.21 -0.07 -13.90
N PRO A 65 11.48 1.03 -13.70
CA PRO A 65 10.22 1.26 -14.40
C PRO A 65 10.43 1.76 -15.82
N THR A 66 9.35 1.70 -16.62
CA THR A 66 9.24 2.40 -17.90
C THR A 66 9.23 3.92 -17.69
N ASN A 67 9.52 4.68 -18.75
CA ASN A 67 9.52 6.15 -18.72
C ASN A 67 8.12 6.77 -18.50
N THR A 68 7.08 5.97 -18.52
CA THR A 68 5.70 6.34 -18.18
C THR A 68 5.46 6.45 -16.67
N TRP A 69 6.38 5.95 -15.85
CA TRP A 69 6.35 6.09 -14.40
C TRP A 69 6.61 7.54 -13.99
N LEU A 70 5.70 8.11 -13.20
CA LEU A 70 5.75 9.52 -12.79
C LEU A 70 6.57 9.78 -11.52
N GLY A 71 7.14 8.72 -10.92
CA GLY A 71 7.81 8.80 -9.63
C GLY A 71 6.83 8.56 -8.46
N HIS A 72 7.32 8.73 -7.23
CA HIS A 72 6.50 8.58 -6.04
C HIS A 72 6.92 9.52 -4.91
N MET A 73 5.98 9.85 -4.06
CA MET A 73 6.20 10.50 -2.77
C MET A 73 6.49 9.44 -1.69
N ALA A 74 7.24 9.84 -0.66
CA ALA A 74 7.56 8.95 0.45
C ALA A 74 6.31 8.50 1.20
N GLY A 75 6.15 7.19 1.37
CA GLY A 75 5.01 6.56 2.01
C GLY A 75 3.92 6.06 1.06
N GLN A 76 3.97 6.43 -0.22
CA GLN A 76 3.03 5.93 -1.23
C GLN A 76 3.22 4.42 -1.51
N HIS A 77 2.22 3.85 -2.12
CA HIS A 77 2.19 2.46 -2.56
C HIS A 77 1.94 2.36 -4.07
N VAL A 78 2.16 1.17 -4.63
CA VAL A 78 1.95 0.86 -6.04
C VAL A 78 1.20 -0.47 -6.18
N THR A 79 0.27 -0.54 -7.12
CA THR A 79 -0.36 -1.81 -7.51
C THR A 79 0.56 -2.56 -8.47
N VAL A 80 0.89 -3.80 -8.12
CA VAL A 80 1.73 -4.71 -8.91
C VAL A 80 0.86 -5.81 -9.50
N GLY A 81 0.94 -6.00 -10.81
CA GLY A 81 0.27 -7.05 -11.56
C GLY A 81 1.24 -8.13 -12.05
N LEU A 82 0.88 -9.38 -11.82
CA LEU A 82 1.58 -10.56 -12.34
C LEU A 82 0.71 -11.31 -13.32
N GLU A 83 1.27 -11.67 -14.47
CA GLU A 83 0.63 -12.60 -15.37
C GLU A 83 0.83 -14.05 -14.87
N VAL A 84 -0.27 -14.76 -14.73
CA VAL A 84 -0.26 -16.16 -14.30
C VAL A 84 -0.80 -17.00 -15.47
N PRO A 85 -0.05 -17.98 -15.96
CA PRO A 85 -0.51 -18.84 -17.06
C PRO A 85 -1.88 -19.47 -16.77
N GLY A 86 -2.83 -19.28 -17.70
CA GLY A 86 -4.18 -19.83 -17.58
C GLY A 86 -5.13 -19.09 -16.64
N SER A 87 -4.73 -17.93 -16.11
CA SER A 87 -5.53 -17.10 -15.21
C SER A 87 -5.55 -15.64 -15.67
N SER A 88 -6.48 -14.86 -15.13
CA SER A 88 -6.43 -13.41 -15.23
C SER A 88 -5.22 -12.86 -14.47
N ARG A 89 -4.77 -11.65 -14.84
CA ARG A 89 -3.69 -10.96 -14.13
C ARG A 89 -4.03 -10.79 -12.63
N LEU A 90 -3.17 -11.32 -11.78
CA LEU A 90 -3.29 -11.14 -10.33
C LEU A 90 -2.65 -9.82 -9.91
N THR A 91 -3.37 -8.99 -9.19
CA THR A 91 -2.88 -7.68 -8.72
C THR A 91 -2.88 -7.60 -7.21
N ARG A 92 -1.84 -6.93 -6.64
CA ARG A 92 -1.77 -6.57 -5.22
C ARG A 92 -1.01 -5.27 -5.07
N THR A 93 -1.36 -4.55 -4.01
CA THR A 93 -0.74 -3.27 -3.65
C THR A 93 0.35 -3.48 -2.63
N PHE A 94 1.49 -2.78 -2.82
CA PHE A 94 2.64 -2.80 -1.93
C PHE A 94 3.14 -1.40 -1.69
N SER A 95 3.45 -1.06 -0.43
CA SER A 95 4.10 0.20 -0.08
C SER A 95 5.50 0.23 -0.69
N ILE A 96 5.87 1.38 -1.26
CA ILE A 96 7.21 1.62 -1.77
C ILE A 96 8.14 1.82 -0.58
N SER A 97 9.28 1.14 -0.56
CA SER A 97 10.23 1.18 0.56
C SER A 97 11.44 2.09 0.31
N SER A 98 11.74 2.47 -0.94
CA SER A 98 12.80 3.44 -1.27
C SER A 98 12.40 4.87 -0.91
N ALA A 99 13.40 5.76 -0.83
CA ALA A 99 13.16 7.20 -0.77
C ALA A 99 12.35 7.67 -1.97
N ALA A 100 11.61 8.77 -1.82
CA ALA A 100 10.87 9.42 -2.91
C ALA A 100 11.73 9.56 -4.16
N SER A 101 11.15 9.30 -5.34
CA SER A 101 11.86 9.32 -6.61
C SER A 101 11.09 10.07 -7.69
N GLY A 102 11.83 10.55 -8.68
CA GLY A 102 11.29 11.23 -9.86
C GLY A 102 10.82 10.27 -10.97
N PRO A 103 10.34 10.82 -12.09
CA PRO A 103 9.88 10.05 -13.23
C PRO A 103 10.96 9.14 -13.80
N GLY A 104 10.61 7.87 -14.03
CA GLY A 104 11.49 6.86 -14.62
C GLY A 104 12.64 6.38 -13.71
N GLU A 105 12.78 6.93 -12.50
CA GLU A 105 13.81 6.49 -11.55
C GLU A 105 13.45 5.15 -10.93
N GLN A 106 14.50 4.43 -10.51
CA GLN A 106 14.37 3.15 -9.81
C GLN A 106 13.73 3.33 -8.43
N PHE A 107 13.01 2.30 -8.01
CA PHE A 107 12.44 2.25 -6.67
C PHE A 107 12.43 0.82 -6.13
N THR A 108 12.20 0.66 -4.84
CA THR A 108 12.18 -0.66 -4.20
C THR A 108 10.84 -0.98 -3.57
N LEU A 109 10.48 -2.27 -3.63
CA LEU A 109 9.39 -2.85 -2.86
C LEU A 109 9.96 -3.90 -1.93
N THR A 110 9.63 -3.80 -0.63
CA THR A 110 10.00 -4.83 0.35
C THR A 110 8.75 -5.59 0.73
N ILE A 111 8.75 -6.87 0.38
CA ILE A 111 7.56 -7.71 0.36
C ILE A 111 7.75 -8.87 1.32
N ARG A 112 6.78 -9.08 2.20
CA ARG A 112 6.68 -10.27 3.04
C ARG A 112 5.74 -11.28 2.38
N ALA A 113 6.18 -12.52 2.23
CA ALA A 113 5.32 -13.61 1.76
C ALA A 113 4.17 -13.83 2.75
N ASN A 114 2.94 -13.83 2.24
CA ASN A 114 1.76 -14.18 3.01
C ASN A 114 1.42 -15.65 2.75
N GLU A 115 1.05 -16.41 3.77
CA GLU A 115 0.71 -17.84 3.66
C GLU A 115 -0.40 -18.11 2.63
N ASP A 116 -1.40 -17.23 2.55
CA ASP A 116 -2.50 -17.33 1.58
C ASP A 116 -2.30 -16.44 0.34
N GLY A 117 -1.16 -15.73 0.24
CA GLY A 117 -0.93 -14.71 -0.77
C GLY A 117 -0.14 -15.23 -1.97
N GLU A 118 -0.77 -15.50 -3.10
CA GLU A 118 -0.09 -15.98 -4.30
C GLU A 118 0.88 -14.94 -4.89
N VAL A 119 0.48 -13.67 -4.99
CA VAL A 119 1.32 -12.60 -5.54
C VAL A 119 2.54 -12.34 -4.68
N SER A 120 2.40 -12.25 -3.36
CA SER A 120 3.53 -12.00 -2.45
C SER A 120 4.56 -13.15 -2.47
N LYS A 121 4.10 -14.41 -2.51
CA LYS A 121 4.99 -15.58 -2.65
C LYS A 121 5.79 -15.57 -3.95
N ARG A 122 5.17 -15.15 -5.06
CA ARG A 122 5.85 -15.03 -6.35
C ARG A 122 6.87 -13.89 -6.35
N LEU A 123 6.49 -12.74 -5.78
CA LEU A 123 7.38 -11.57 -5.76
C LEU A 123 8.60 -11.74 -4.85
N VAL A 124 8.48 -12.40 -3.69
CA VAL A 124 9.66 -12.69 -2.87
C VAL A 124 10.65 -13.67 -3.55
N ASN A 125 10.19 -14.41 -4.56
CA ASN A 125 10.97 -15.30 -5.39
C ASN A 125 11.15 -14.76 -6.83
N ALA A 126 10.98 -13.45 -7.03
CA ALA A 126 11.15 -12.85 -8.35
C ALA A 126 12.57 -13.05 -8.87
N GLU A 127 12.70 -13.16 -10.18
CA GLU A 127 14.00 -13.31 -10.85
C GLU A 127 14.44 -11.97 -11.47
N VAL A 128 15.74 -11.71 -11.48
CA VAL A 128 16.30 -10.56 -12.19
C VAL A 128 15.96 -10.66 -13.67
N GLY A 129 15.44 -9.60 -14.23
CA GLY A 129 14.92 -9.56 -15.61
C GLY A 129 13.41 -9.77 -15.74
N GLN A 130 12.75 -10.30 -14.71
CA GLN A 130 11.28 -10.46 -14.71
C GLN A 130 10.58 -9.12 -14.91
N LEU A 131 9.50 -9.14 -15.71
CA LEU A 131 8.65 -7.98 -15.96
C LEU A 131 7.42 -8.03 -15.07
N LEU A 132 7.08 -6.86 -14.53
CA LEU A 132 5.90 -6.63 -13.70
C LEU A 132 5.06 -5.53 -14.34
N HIS A 133 3.74 -5.66 -14.27
CA HIS A 133 2.82 -4.57 -14.58
C HIS A 133 2.63 -3.72 -13.32
N LEU A 134 2.57 -2.41 -13.49
CA LEU A 134 2.40 -1.49 -12.38
C LEU A 134 1.24 -0.53 -12.63
N GLY A 135 0.59 -0.08 -11.54
CA GLY A 135 -0.12 1.18 -11.51
C GLY A 135 0.86 2.36 -11.38
N GLN A 136 0.37 3.59 -11.35
CA GLN A 136 1.13 4.72 -10.81
C GLN A 136 1.18 4.63 -9.28
N ALA A 137 2.09 5.41 -8.66
CA ALA A 137 2.11 5.52 -7.21
C ALA A 137 0.89 6.27 -6.70
N GLU A 138 0.28 5.76 -5.64
CA GLU A 138 -0.94 6.28 -5.04
C GLU A 138 -0.84 6.26 -3.51
N GLY A 139 -1.78 6.93 -2.84
CA GLY A 139 -1.92 6.91 -1.37
C GLY A 139 -1.69 8.26 -0.73
N GLU A 140 -2.39 8.47 0.39
CA GLU A 140 -2.37 9.71 1.16
C GLU A 140 -1.48 9.62 2.42
N PHE A 141 -0.95 8.43 2.71
CA PHE A 141 -0.02 8.20 3.81
C PHE A 141 1.38 8.67 3.42
N VAL A 142 1.54 9.99 3.32
CA VAL A 142 2.76 10.63 2.80
C VAL A 142 3.31 11.66 3.79
N LEU A 143 4.61 11.88 3.74
CA LEU A 143 5.19 13.06 4.37
C LEU A 143 4.73 14.30 3.58
N PRO A 144 4.02 15.23 4.20
CA PRO A 144 3.75 16.50 3.56
C PRO A 144 5.07 17.20 3.28
N GLY A 145 5.20 17.77 2.08
CA GLY A 145 6.28 18.72 1.78
C GLY A 145 6.10 19.92 2.69
N THR A 146 6.73 19.89 3.84
CA THR A 146 6.65 21.01 4.79
C THR A 146 7.61 22.10 4.34
N PRO A 147 7.13 23.33 4.12
CA PRO A 147 8.03 24.44 3.92
C PRO A 147 8.94 24.56 5.13
N ALA A 148 10.20 24.96 4.89
CA ALA A 148 11.17 25.25 5.92
C ALA A 148 10.54 26.14 6.99
N THR A 149 10.40 25.63 8.22
CA THR A 149 9.86 26.41 9.34
C THR A 149 10.97 26.69 10.35
N PRO A 150 10.96 27.87 11.04
CA PRO A 150 11.93 28.16 12.07
C PRO A 150 11.88 27.20 13.28
N SER A 151 10.81 26.45 13.43
CA SER A 151 10.60 25.45 14.48
C SER A 151 10.28 24.12 13.85
N PRO A 152 11.26 23.23 13.63
CA PRO A 152 11.00 21.90 13.11
C PRO A 152 10.19 21.07 14.12
N HIS A 153 9.07 20.52 13.67
CA HIS A 153 8.27 19.61 14.49
C HIS A 153 8.90 18.20 14.44
N PRO A 154 9.13 17.57 15.60
CA PRO A 154 9.62 16.20 15.63
C PRO A 154 8.59 15.25 15.02
N ILE A 155 9.09 14.20 14.37
CA ILE A 155 8.27 13.15 13.74
C ILE A 155 8.39 11.89 14.59
N LEU A 156 7.25 11.22 14.79
CA LEU A 156 7.18 9.91 15.42
C LEU A 156 6.71 8.89 14.41
N MET A 157 7.46 7.80 14.24
CA MET A 157 7.09 6.67 13.41
C MET A 157 6.86 5.46 14.31
N ILE A 158 5.69 4.82 14.22
CA ILE A 158 5.32 3.62 15.00
C ILE A 158 4.97 2.52 14.01
N THR A 159 5.79 1.49 13.95
CA THR A 159 5.65 0.47 12.92
C THR A 159 5.68 -0.94 13.49
N GLY A 160 5.03 -1.90 12.81
CA GLY A 160 5.05 -3.31 13.18
C GLY A 160 5.17 -4.25 11.97
N GLY A 161 6.12 -5.19 12.04
CA GLY A 161 6.35 -6.16 10.97
C GLY A 161 6.58 -5.49 9.61
N SER A 162 5.85 -5.92 8.57
CA SER A 162 5.95 -5.32 7.22
C SER A 162 5.42 -3.88 7.13
N GLY A 163 4.73 -3.37 8.15
CA GLY A 163 4.34 -1.95 8.24
C GLY A 163 5.53 -0.98 8.36
N ILE A 164 6.74 -1.51 8.48
CA ILE A 164 7.97 -0.71 8.40
C ILE A 164 8.19 -0.08 7.01
N THR A 165 7.65 -0.67 5.93
CA THR A 165 7.97 -0.29 4.54
C THR A 165 7.67 1.17 4.20
N PRO A 166 6.45 1.73 4.43
CA PRO A 166 6.19 3.13 4.14
C PRO A 166 6.98 4.08 5.04
N ALA A 167 7.18 3.71 6.31
CA ALA A 167 7.97 4.51 7.23
C ALA A 167 9.47 4.55 6.85
N MET A 168 10.01 3.44 6.32
CA MET A 168 11.37 3.45 5.78
C MET A 168 11.51 4.31 4.52
N SER A 169 10.51 4.33 3.65
CA SER A 169 10.46 5.26 2.52
C SER A 169 10.55 6.72 3.02
N MET A 170 9.77 7.06 4.03
CA MET A 170 9.79 8.38 4.66
C MET A 170 11.15 8.68 5.31
N LEU A 171 11.67 7.75 6.10
CA LEU A 171 12.94 7.92 6.81
C LEU A 171 14.10 8.08 5.83
N ARG A 172 14.18 7.26 4.80
CA ARG A 172 15.19 7.35 3.73
C ARG A 172 15.12 8.68 2.98
N THR A 173 13.92 9.18 2.72
CA THR A 173 13.71 10.49 2.11
C THR A 173 14.21 11.60 3.00
N LEU A 174 13.85 11.59 4.28
CA LEU A 174 14.31 12.57 5.27
C LEU A 174 15.84 12.56 5.41
N LEU A 175 16.46 11.38 5.46
CA LEU A 175 17.93 11.25 5.56
C LEU A 175 18.65 11.73 4.30
N ARG A 176 18.08 11.50 3.12
CA ARG A 176 18.64 11.95 1.84
C ARG A 176 18.52 13.48 1.67
N ASP A 177 17.36 14.02 1.94
CA ASP A 177 17.00 15.41 1.59
C ASP A 177 17.31 16.40 2.73
N GLY A 178 17.82 15.91 3.86
CA GLY A 178 18.25 16.77 4.97
C GLY A 178 17.10 17.43 5.72
N TYR A 179 15.94 16.78 5.82
CA TYR A 179 14.78 17.29 6.57
C TYR A 179 14.32 18.69 6.15
N ASP A 180 14.18 18.96 4.86
CA ASP A 180 13.89 20.28 4.30
C ASP A 180 15.02 21.32 4.55
N GLY A 181 16.27 20.88 4.70
CA GLY A 181 17.40 21.72 5.01
C GLY A 181 17.48 22.17 6.47
N HIS A 182 16.63 21.65 7.37
CA HIS A 182 16.69 21.94 8.78
C HIS A 182 17.54 20.92 9.54
N ALA A 183 18.75 21.32 9.87
CA ALA A 183 19.54 20.66 10.90
C ALA A 183 18.76 20.74 12.24
N GLY A 184 18.37 19.60 12.80
CA GLY A 184 17.75 19.53 14.12
C GLY A 184 16.33 19.00 14.21
N ARG A 185 15.68 18.66 13.08
CA ARG A 185 14.42 17.90 13.13
C ARG A 185 14.71 16.52 13.69
N LYS A 186 14.05 16.16 14.79
CA LYS A 186 14.24 14.85 15.43
C LYS A 186 13.19 13.88 14.91
N VAL A 187 13.63 12.68 14.55
CA VAL A 187 12.75 11.54 14.27
C VAL A 187 12.89 10.52 15.38
N VAL A 188 11.78 10.07 15.94
CA VAL A 188 11.74 8.90 16.82
C VAL A 188 11.10 7.76 16.03
N PHE A 189 11.85 6.67 15.85
CA PHE A 189 11.42 5.51 15.08
C PHE A 189 11.23 4.32 16.01
N LEU A 190 9.98 3.92 16.25
CA LEU A 190 9.63 2.77 17.06
C LEU A 190 9.22 1.64 16.14
N HIS A 191 9.86 0.47 16.28
CA HIS A 191 9.48 -0.69 15.48
C HIS A 191 9.31 -1.94 16.34
N TYR A 192 8.24 -2.69 16.06
CA TYR A 192 7.84 -3.91 16.74
C TYR A 192 7.98 -5.09 15.78
N ALA A 193 8.80 -6.07 16.14
CA ALA A 193 8.97 -7.33 15.39
C ALA A 193 8.80 -8.54 16.34
N ARG A 194 8.54 -9.71 15.77
CA ARG A 194 8.38 -10.94 16.59
C ARG A 194 9.69 -11.36 17.24
N SER A 195 10.79 -11.23 16.48
CA SER A 195 12.13 -11.56 16.96
C SER A 195 13.18 -10.71 16.23
N PRO A 196 14.43 -10.65 16.70
CA PRO A 196 15.53 -10.02 15.97
C PRO A 196 15.77 -10.62 14.58
N GLU A 197 15.53 -11.91 14.38
CA GLU A 197 15.69 -12.63 13.12
C GLU A 197 14.59 -12.23 12.11
N ASP A 198 13.41 -11.83 12.59
CA ASP A 198 12.28 -11.34 11.79
C ASP A 198 12.41 -9.84 11.46
N GLN A 199 13.44 -9.16 11.97
CA GLN A 199 13.65 -7.73 11.80
C GLN A 199 13.97 -7.39 10.34
N ILE A 200 13.09 -6.68 9.68
CA ILE A 200 13.30 -6.14 8.33
C ILE A 200 14.24 -4.93 8.44
N PHE A 201 15.17 -4.77 7.51
CA PHE A 201 16.18 -3.69 7.48
C PHE A 201 17.08 -3.61 8.72
N ALA A 202 17.38 -4.75 9.36
CA ALA A 202 18.13 -4.79 10.61
C ALA A 202 19.48 -4.06 10.53
N ALA A 203 20.27 -4.33 9.47
CA ALA A 203 21.58 -3.71 9.27
C ALA A 203 21.49 -2.20 9.04
N GLU A 204 20.51 -1.73 8.23
CA GLU A 204 20.31 -0.32 7.94
C GLU A 204 19.84 0.44 9.19
N LEU A 205 18.88 -0.11 9.94
CA LEU A 205 18.42 0.49 11.20
C LEU A 205 19.54 0.60 12.24
N ALA A 206 20.41 -0.40 12.33
CA ALA A 206 21.59 -0.34 13.20
C ALA A 206 22.56 0.78 12.79
N GLN A 207 22.79 0.97 11.49
CA GLN A 207 23.61 2.07 10.97
C GLN A 207 22.97 3.43 11.27
N ILE A 208 21.65 3.58 11.04
CA ILE A 208 20.91 4.81 11.35
C ILE A 208 20.98 5.11 12.84
N ALA A 209 20.83 4.13 13.72
CA ALA A 209 20.84 4.30 15.17
C ALA A 209 22.20 4.78 15.73
N THR A 210 23.30 4.46 15.03
CA THR A 210 24.67 4.81 15.47
C THR A 210 25.17 6.11 14.85
N ALA A 211 24.53 6.61 13.80
CA ALA A 211 24.94 7.82 13.10
C ALA A 211 24.42 9.09 13.82
N ASP A 212 25.18 10.17 13.74
CA ASP A 212 24.72 11.49 14.20
C ASP A 212 23.79 12.14 13.13
N ASN A 213 22.56 11.69 13.11
CA ASN A 213 21.58 12.05 12.07
C ASN A 213 20.24 12.55 12.63
N GLY A 214 20.14 12.75 13.95
CA GLY A 214 18.90 13.22 14.61
C GLY A 214 17.79 12.18 14.68
N VAL A 215 18.05 10.91 14.37
CA VAL A 215 17.08 9.79 14.45
C VAL A 215 17.34 8.95 15.69
N ALA A 216 16.34 8.77 16.54
CA ALA A 216 16.37 7.81 17.64
C ALA A 216 15.59 6.55 17.23
N VAL A 217 16.28 5.41 17.10
CA VAL A 217 15.68 4.11 16.75
C VAL A 217 15.47 3.28 18.00
N HIS A 218 14.25 2.79 18.19
CA HIS A 218 13.88 1.87 19.27
C HIS A 218 13.23 0.62 18.66
N LEU A 219 13.84 -0.54 18.93
CA LEU A 219 13.37 -1.83 18.44
C LEU A 219 12.82 -2.65 19.59
N PHE A 220 11.63 -3.23 19.41
CA PHE A 220 10.93 -4.02 20.39
C PHE A 220 10.64 -5.42 19.84
N TYR A 221 10.85 -6.46 20.64
CA TYR A 221 10.73 -7.84 20.22
C TYR A 221 9.87 -8.69 21.17
N GLY A 222 9.21 -9.69 20.60
CA GLY A 222 8.49 -10.72 21.36
C GLY A 222 7.36 -10.14 22.22
N GLU A 223 7.51 -10.27 23.53
CA GLU A 223 6.52 -9.82 24.51
C GLU A 223 6.52 -8.30 24.78
N GLN A 224 7.46 -7.57 24.23
CA GLN A 224 7.52 -6.10 24.32
C GLN A 224 6.44 -5.47 23.44
N LEU A 225 5.19 -5.63 23.84
CA LEU A 225 4.06 -5.10 23.08
C LEU A 225 3.91 -3.59 23.29
N PHE A 226 3.27 -2.93 22.31
CA PHE A 226 2.93 -1.53 22.41
C PHE A 226 1.97 -1.28 23.58
N SER A 227 2.25 -0.26 24.36
CA SER A 227 1.32 0.32 25.34
C SER A 227 1.52 1.85 25.41
N GLN A 228 0.46 2.56 25.77
CA GLN A 228 0.53 4.02 25.95
C GLN A 228 1.56 4.42 27.01
N SER A 229 1.66 3.66 28.10
CA SER A 229 2.63 3.92 29.17
C SER A 229 4.08 3.73 28.70
N ALA A 230 4.35 2.69 27.91
CA ALA A 230 5.66 2.48 27.29
C ALA A 230 6.00 3.59 26.29
N LEU A 231 5.04 3.98 25.45
CA LEU A 231 5.20 5.11 24.55
C LEU A 231 5.54 6.39 25.30
N GLN A 232 4.79 6.71 26.35
CA GLN A 232 5.00 7.91 27.16
C GLN A 232 6.37 7.92 27.88
N ALA A 233 6.87 6.75 28.27
CA ALA A 233 8.20 6.65 28.88
C ALA A 233 9.32 6.93 27.88
N VAL A 234 9.19 6.51 26.62
CA VAL A 234 10.17 6.74 25.54
C VAL A 234 9.99 8.13 24.93
N VAL A 235 8.74 8.56 24.73
CA VAL A 235 8.39 9.81 24.03
C VAL A 235 7.35 10.58 24.86
N PRO A 236 7.75 11.32 25.90
CA PRO A 236 6.81 11.98 26.84
C PRO A 236 5.84 12.97 26.19
N ARG A 237 6.18 13.52 25.02
CA ARG A 237 5.37 14.52 24.29
C ARG A 237 4.79 13.96 22.99
N TYR A 238 4.59 12.66 22.89
CA TYR A 238 4.15 11.98 21.66
C TYR A 238 2.87 12.59 21.05
N ALA A 239 1.92 13.02 21.88
CA ALA A 239 0.63 13.56 21.40
C ALA A 239 0.76 14.87 20.59
N HIS A 240 1.90 15.55 20.66
CA HIS A 240 2.18 16.78 19.91
C HIS A 240 3.12 16.56 18.71
N MET A 241 3.45 15.31 18.40
CA MET A 241 4.33 14.97 17.28
C MET A 241 3.51 14.53 16.08
N ALA A 242 3.91 14.97 14.88
CA ALA A 242 3.39 14.38 13.65
C ALA A 242 3.73 12.89 13.65
N THR A 243 2.71 12.04 13.76
CA THR A 243 2.89 10.60 14.01
C THR A 243 2.39 9.80 12.82
N TYR A 244 3.22 8.88 12.34
CA TYR A 244 2.92 7.97 11.24
C TYR A 244 2.94 6.54 11.77
N ALA A 245 1.80 5.85 11.73
CA ALA A 245 1.67 4.50 12.24
C ALA A 245 1.25 3.51 11.15
N CYS A 246 1.98 2.40 10.99
CA CYS A 246 1.64 1.33 10.07
C CYS A 246 2.05 -0.03 10.64
N GLY A 247 1.17 -1.02 10.55
CA GLY A 247 1.45 -2.35 11.07
C GLY A 247 0.21 -3.25 11.19
N PRO A 248 0.32 -4.33 11.98
CA PRO A 248 -0.80 -5.21 12.27
C PRO A 248 -1.96 -4.45 12.94
N GLN A 249 -3.19 -4.89 12.65
CA GLN A 249 -4.41 -4.27 13.17
C GLN A 249 -4.36 -4.01 14.68
N GLY A 250 -3.98 -5.00 15.47
CA GLY A 250 -3.94 -4.86 16.93
C GLY A 250 -2.95 -3.80 17.43
N LEU A 251 -1.83 -3.59 16.71
CA LEU A 251 -0.91 -2.46 17.00
C LEU A 251 -1.59 -1.13 16.69
N ILE A 252 -2.23 -1.03 15.53
CA ILE A 252 -2.86 0.22 15.08
C ILE A 252 -4.02 0.62 16.00
N GLU A 253 -4.85 -0.33 16.44
CA GLU A 253 -5.93 -0.07 17.40
C GLU A 253 -5.40 0.49 18.74
N LEU A 254 -4.32 -0.08 19.25
CA LEU A 254 -3.68 0.43 20.48
C LEU A 254 -3.06 1.82 20.29
N VAL A 255 -2.45 2.07 19.11
CA VAL A 255 -1.91 3.40 18.78
C VAL A 255 -3.04 4.43 18.67
N GLN A 256 -4.13 4.10 17.96
CA GLN A 256 -5.29 4.99 17.85
C GLN A 256 -5.90 5.31 19.22
N ALA A 257 -6.00 4.34 20.11
CA ALA A 257 -6.47 4.56 21.47
C ALA A 257 -5.53 5.52 22.25
N ALA A 258 -4.21 5.40 22.06
CA ALA A 258 -3.23 6.30 22.71
C ALA A 258 -3.26 7.74 22.17
N PHE A 259 -3.77 7.94 20.94
CA PHE A 259 -3.88 9.23 20.27
C PHE A 259 -5.32 9.72 20.13
N ALA A 260 -6.27 9.19 20.91
CA ALA A 260 -7.69 9.51 20.79
C ALA A 260 -8.02 11.02 20.84
N ASP A 261 -7.21 11.79 21.58
CA ASP A 261 -7.37 13.23 21.74
C ASP A 261 -6.41 14.04 20.85
N SER A 262 -5.78 13.43 19.84
CA SER A 262 -4.76 14.08 18.98
C SER A 262 -5.16 13.98 17.49
N ASP A 263 -5.00 15.08 16.78
CA ASP A 263 -5.17 15.18 15.32
C ASP A 263 -3.86 14.93 14.54
N GLN A 264 -2.78 14.60 15.25
CA GLN A 264 -1.44 14.44 14.68
C GLN A 264 -1.15 13.02 14.19
N LEU A 265 -2.10 12.07 14.30
CA LEU A 265 -1.92 10.68 13.93
C LEU A 265 -2.36 10.41 12.49
N HIS A 266 -1.43 9.92 11.67
CA HIS A 266 -1.67 9.35 10.35
C HIS A 266 -1.50 7.83 10.42
N VAL A 267 -2.43 7.08 9.84
CA VAL A 267 -2.43 5.62 9.92
C VAL A 267 -2.59 5.01 8.53
N GLU A 268 -1.81 3.97 8.25
CA GLU A 268 -2.00 3.08 7.09
C GLU A 268 -2.25 1.65 7.55
N TYR A 269 -3.24 0.98 6.91
CA TYR A 269 -3.60 -0.41 7.17
C TYR A 269 -3.18 -1.30 6.00
N PHE A 270 -2.60 -2.48 6.29
CA PHE A 270 -2.32 -3.49 5.26
C PHE A 270 -3.38 -4.58 5.16
N LYS A 271 -4.27 -4.66 6.14
CA LYS A 271 -5.46 -5.50 6.12
C LYS A 271 -6.63 -4.72 6.69
N LEU A 272 -7.80 -4.92 6.12
CA LEU A 272 -9.01 -4.39 6.70
C LEU A 272 -9.21 -4.95 8.13
N PRO A 273 -9.71 -4.12 9.07
CA PRO A 273 -10.19 -4.61 10.34
C PRO A 273 -11.16 -5.77 10.11
N SER A 274 -10.94 -6.88 10.81
CA SER A 274 -11.77 -8.08 10.69
C SER A 274 -13.15 -7.96 11.36
N HIS A 275 -13.49 -6.78 11.85
CA HIS A 275 -14.81 -6.54 12.40
C HIS A 275 -15.83 -6.57 11.27
N ALA A 276 -16.59 -7.65 11.22
CA ALA A 276 -17.81 -7.73 10.44
C ALA A 276 -18.72 -6.59 10.90
N CYS A 277 -18.78 -5.52 10.15
CA CYS A 277 -19.39 -4.27 10.58
C CYS A 277 -20.82 -4.12 10.09
N GLY A 278 -21.39 -5.16 9.48
CA GLY A 278 -22.80 -5.22 9.11
C GLY A 278 -23.57 -6.14 10.05
N GLU A 279 -24.79 -5.81 10.36
CA GLU A 279 -25.73 -6.81 10.83
C GLU A 279 -25.86 -7.87 9.72
N ALA A 280 -25.62 -9.14 10.04
CA ALA A 280 -25.82 -10.27 9.14
C ALA A 280 -27.33 -10.47 8.92
N CYS A 281 -27.99 -9.56 8.19
CA CYS A 281 -29.41 -9.61 7.91
C CYS A 281 -29.69 -9.19 6.45
N GLY A 282 -30.73 -9.78 5.86
CA GLY A 282 -31.10 -9.52 4.46
C GLY A 282 -30.28 -10.30 3.45
N SER A 283 -30.31 -9.86 2.19
CA SER A 283 -29.67 -10.50 1.06
C SER A 283 -28.89 -9.49 0.20
N ILE A 284 -27.91 -9.97 -0.53
CA ILE A 284 -27.21 -9.23 -1.57
C ILE A 284 -27.60 -9.83 -2.91
N ARG A 285 -28.11 -8.99 -3.80
CA ARG A 285 -28.36 -9.35 -5.19
C ARG A 285 -27.26 -8.80 -6.08
N PHE A 286 -26.55 -9.68 -6.78
CA PHE A 286 -25.60 -9.35 -7.83
C PHE A 286 -26.33 -9.34 -9.17
N ALA A 287 -26.76 -8.14 -9.59
CA ALA A 287 -27.78 -7.99 -10.64
C ALA A 287 -27.28 -8.44 -12.03
N ALA A 288 -26.02 -8.19 -12.41
CA ALA A 288 -25.49 -8.61 -13.69
C ALA A 288 -25.23 -10.13 -13.78
N SER A 289 -25.03 -10.79 -12.63
CA SER A 289 -24.81 -12.24 -12.53
C SER A 289 -26.09 -13.01 -12.21
N ASP A 290 -27.23 -12.31 -11.98
CA ASP A 290 -28.51 -12.86 -11.52
C ASP A 290 -28.39 -13.81 -10.32
N LEU A 291 -27.52 -13.45 -9.37
CA LEU A 291 -27.21 -14.24 -8.19
C LEU A 291 -27.65 -13.48 -6.93
N GLU A 292 -28.32 -14.19 -6.00
CA GLU A 292 -28.69 -13.66 -4.69
C GLU A 292 -28.10 -14.54 -3.59
N VAL A 293 -27.50 -13.92 -2.58
CA VAL A 293 -26.90 -14.60 -1.42
C VAL A 293 -27.33 -13.93 -0.12
N ALA A 294 -27.35 -14.70 0.97
CA ALA A 294 -27.59 -14.14 2.28
C ALA A 294 -26.46 -13.18 2.67
N ASN A 295 -26.80 -12.00 3.20
CA ASN A 295 -25.81 -11.03 3.68
C ASN A 295 -25.13 -11.54 4.96
N SER A 296 -23.83 -11.76 4.90
CA SER A 296 -23.00 -12.20 6.03
C SER A 296 -22.47 -11.04 6.89
N GLY A 297 -22.73 -9.78 6.52
CA GLY A 297 -22.15 -8.60 7.17
C GLY A 297 -20.69 -8.29 6.77
N ALA A 298 -20.05 -9.15 5.96
CA ALA A 298 -18.72 -8.90 5.42
C ALA A 298 -18.75 -7.85 4.29
N PRO A 299 -17.62 -7.25 3.89
CA PRO A 299 -17.55 -6.43 2.70
C PRO A 299 -18.07 -7.15 1.45
N ILE A 300 -18.75 -6.42 0.58
CA ILE A 300 -19.42 -6.94 -0.62
C ILE A 300 -18.47 -7.76 -1.50
N LEU A 301 -17.21 -7.32 -1.68
CA LEU A 301 -16.20 -8.05 -2.45
C LEU A 301 -15.97 -9.46 -1.89
N ALA A 302 -15.83 -9.59 -0.57
CA ALA A 302 -15.62 -10.89 0.05
C ALA A 302 -16.84 -11.81 -0.10
N GLN A 303 -18.04 -11.25 -0.04
CA GLN A 303 -19.29 -12.00 -0.23
C GLN A 303 -19.49 -12.43 -1.69
N ALA A 304 -19.13 -11.57 -2.66
CA ALA A 304 -19.14 -11.90 -4.08
C ALA A 304 -18.15 -13.03 -4.41
N GLU A 305 -16.93 -12.96 -3.86
CA GLU A 305 -15.93 -14.02 -4.05
C GLU A 305 -16.36 -15.35 -3.39
N ALA A 306 -16.94 -15.30 -2.19
CA ALA A 306 -17.51 -16.48 -1.54
C ALA A 306 -18.67 -17.11 -2.33
N ALA A 307 -19.39 -16.30 -3.10
CA ALA A 307 -20.45 -16.74 -4.01
C ALA A 307 -19.93 -17.23 -5.38
N GLY A 308 -18.62 -17.26 -5.59
CA GLY A 308 -17.97 -17.73 -6.82
C GLY A 308 -17.81 -16.67 -7.91
N LEU A 309 -18.14 -15.40 -7.64
CA LEU A 309 -17.88 -14.30 -8.56
C LEU A 309 -16.41 -13.88 -8.48
N THR A 310 -15.90 -13.27 -9.54
CA THR A 310 -14.52 -12.77 -9.62
C THR A 310 -14.51 -11.29 -10.00
N PRO A 311 -15.01 -10.39 -9.12
CA PRO A 311 -15.01 -8.96 -9.39
C PRO A 311 -13.59 -8.43 -9.54
N GLU A 312 -13.43 -7.40 -10.37
CA GLU A 312 -12.16 -6.70 -10.45
C GLU A 312 -11.79 -6.13 -9.07
N SER A 313 -10.56 -6.39 -8.61
CA SER A 313 -10.10 -5.95 -7.30
C SER A 313 -8.59 -5.77 -7.30
N GLY A 314 -8.09 -4.78 -6.55
CA GLY A 314 -6.67 -4.48 -6.41
C GLY A 314 -6.22 -4.57 -4.96
N CYS A 315 -6.11 -3.41 -4.27
CA CYS A 315 -5.57 -3.31 -2.90
C CYS A 315 -6.42 -4.01 -1.83
N ARG A 316 -7.72 -4.14 -2.05
CA ARG A 316 -8.73 -4.65 -1.08
C ARG A 316 -8.82 -3.83 0.22
N MET A 317 -8.34 -2.58 0.18
CA MET A 317 -8.28 -1.65 1.33
C MET A 317 -8.99 -0.32 1.07
N GLY A 318 -9.73 -0.24 -0.04
CA GLY A 318 -10.47 0.97 -0.39
C GLY A 318 -9.64 2.12 -0.94
N ILE A 319 -8.39 1.90 -1.38
CA ILE A 319 -7.48 2.96 -1.80
C ILE A 319 -7.32 3.03 -3.33
N CYS A 320 -7.23 1.89 -4.02
CA CYS A 320 -6.87 1.84 -5.45
C CYS A 320 -8.04 1.99 -6.43
N PHE A 321 -9.26 2.11 -5.94
CA PHE A 321 -10.49 2.23 -6.74
C PHE A 321 -10.76 1.09 -7.76
N SER A 322 -9.91 0.08 -7.87
CA SER A 322 -10.11 -1.04 -8.81
C SER A 322 -11.36 -1.87 -8.55
N CYS A 323 -11.89 -1.82 -7.33
CA CYS A 323 -13.09 -2.56 -6.92
C CYS A 323 -14.35 -1.67 -6.88
N VAL A 324 -14.39 -0.58 -7.64
CA VAL A 324 -15.57 0.25 -7.74
C VAL A 324 -16.67 -0.52 -8.49
N ALA A 325 -17.85 -0.60 -7.87
CA ALA A 325 -19.03 -1.16 -8.48
C ALA A 325 -20.24 -0.27 -8.20
N HIS A 326 -21.25 -0.38 -9.05
CA HIS A 326 -22.46 0.40 -8.94
C HIS A 326 -23.45 -0.27 -7.97
N LYS A 327 -23.78 0.41 -6.89
CA LYS A 327 -24.86 0.04 -5.97
C LYS A 327 -26.16 0.62 -6.49
N ALA A 328 -27.07 -0.23 -6.97
CA ALA A 328 -28.36 0.21 -7.47
C ALA A 328 -29.30 0.58 -6.32
N ASP A 329 -29.29 -0.18 -5.22
CA ASP A 329 -30.14 0.04 -4.07
C ASP A 329 -29.56 -0.59 -2.81
N GLY A 330 -30.05 -0.15 -1.64
CA GLY A 330 -29.68 -0.67 -0.34
C GLY A 330 -28.71 0.23 0.42
N ARG A 331 -28.57 -0.07 1.72
CA ARG A 331 -27.73 0.68 2.66
C ARG A 331 -26.42 -0.05 2.91
N VAL A 332 -25.33 0.69 2.86
CA VAL A 332 -23.98 0.16 3.09
C VAL A 332 -23.23 0.99 4.13
N ARG A 333 -22.30 0.35 4.84
CA ARG A 333 -21.37 1.02 5.75
C ARG A 333 -19.93 0.83 5.25
N ASN A 334 -19.16 1.89 5.20
CA ASN A 334 -17.72 1.80 4.98
C ASN A 334 -17.06 1.25 6.25
N VAL A 335 -16.41 0.09 6.16
CA VAL A 335 -15.81 -0.62 7.30
C VAL A 335 -14.57 0.08 7.87
N LEU A 336 -13.97 1.03 7.14
CA LEU A 336 -12.81 1.80 7.61
C LEU A 336 -13.23 3.05 8.37
N THR A 337 -14.21 3.78 7.84
CA THR A 337 -14.60 5.09 8.37
C THR A 337 -15.85 5.03 9.23
N GLY A 338 -16.62 3.94 9.16
CA GLY A 338 -17.93 3.83 9.78
C GLY A 338 -19.03 4.63 9.08
N ALA A 339 -18.70 5.39 8.03
CA ALA A 339 -19.67 6.18 7.28
C ALA A 339 -20.69 5.27 6.59
N GLU A 340 -21.96 5.68 6.65
CA GLU A 340 -23.07 4.95 6.03
C GLU A 340 -23.62 5.73 4.84
N SER A 341 -24.08 5.01 3.83
CA SER A 341 -24.81 5.57 2.68
C SER A 341 -26.01 4.71 2.32
N ASP A 342 -27.15 5.34 2.12
CA ASP A 342 -28.38 4.77 1.62
C ASP A 342 -28.79 5.35 0.25
N LEU A 343 -27.88 6.13 -0.38
CA LEU A 343 -28.14 6.73 -1.69
C LEU A 343 -28.32 5.63 -2.74
N PRO A 344 -29.39 5.63 -3.54
CA PRO A 344 -29.52 4.76 -4.69
C PRO A 344 -28.57 5.20 -5.81
N ASP A 345 -28.28 4.29 -6.75
CA ASP A 345 -27.47 4.56 -7.95
C ASP A 345 -26.09 5.19 -7.64
N GLU A 346 -25.38 4.63 -6.65
CA GLU A 346 -24.10 5.14 -6.16
C GLU A 346 -22.92 4.24 -6.56
N GLU A 347 -21.81 4.83 -6.94
CA GLU A 347 -20.55 4.10 -7.08
C GLU A 347 -19.89 3.89 -5.71
N ILE A 348 -19.65 2.64 -5.35
CA ILE A 348 -19.04 2.26 -4.07
C ILE A 348 -17.82 1.38 -4.27
N ARG A 349 -16.88 1.43 -3.33
CA ARG A 349 -15.72 0.52 -3.26
C ARG A 349 -16.13 -0.74 -2.50
N ILE A 350 -16.49 -1.80 -3.23
CA ILE A 350 -17.05 -3.03 -2.65
C ILE A 350 -16.09 -3.77 -1.70
N CYS A 351 -14.79 -3.51 -1.75
CA CYS A 351 -13.85 -4.11 -0.82
C CYS A 351 -13.92 -3.53 0.61
N VAL A 352 -14.49 -2.33 0.78
CA VAL A 352 -14.63 -1.63 2.08
C VAL A 352 -16.08 -1.29 2.42
N SER A 353 -17.03 -1.68 1.59
CA SER A 353 -18.47 -1.44 1.81
C SER A 353 -19.14 -2.73 2.24
N ALA A 354 -19.73 -2.74 3.45
CA ALA A 354 -20.52 -3.85 3.99
C ALA A 354 -22.01 -3.49 3.99
N PRO A 355 -22.90 -4.38 3.51
CA PRO A 355 -24.34 -4.12 3.49
C PRO A 355 -24.94 -4.10 4.91
N LEU A 356 -25.89 -3.21 5.15
CA LEU A 356 -26.69 -3.11 6.37
C LEU A 356 -28.13 -3.60 6.15
N GLY A 357 -28.29 -4.71 5.44
CA GLY A 357 -29.60 -5.27 5.07
C GLY A 357 -29.60 -5.73 3.63
N ASN A 358 -30.76 -5.63 2.96
CA ASN A 358 -30.86 -5.93 1.54
C ASN A 358 -30.08 -4.91 0.71
N CYS A 359 -29.35 -5.39 -0.28
CA CYS A 359 -28.54 -4.53 -1.15
C CYS A 359 -28.47 -5.12 -2.57
N THR A 360 -28.53 -4.26 -3.59
CA THR A 360 -28.41 -4.65 -4.99
C THR A 360 -27.16 -4.01 -5.60
N ILE A 361 -26.26 -4.83 -6.11
CA ILE A 361 -25.00 -4.43 -6.70
C ILE A 361 -24.95 -4.92 -8.15
N ASN A 362 -24.50 -4.08 -9.04
CA ASN A 362 -24.36 -4.43 -10.44
C ASN A 362 -22.99 -5.13 -10.68
N LEU A 363 -22.95 -6.42 -10.36
CA LEU A 363 -21.83 -7.36 -10.53
C LEU A 363 -22.28 -8.61 -11.25
#